data_b52d708002656663557e20423c1749cc
#
_entry.id   b52d708002656663557e20423c1749cc
#
_cell.length_a   1.000
_cell.length_b   1.000
_cell.length_c   1.000
_cell.angle_alpha   90.00
_cell.angle_beta   90.00
_cell.angle_gamma   90.00
#
_symmetry.space_group_name_H-M   'P 1'
#
loop_
_entity.id
_entity.type
_entity.pdbx_description
1 polymer ?
#
loop_
_entity_poly.entity_id
_entity_poly.type
_entity_poly.pdbx_seq_one_letter_code
_entity_poly.pdbx_strand_id
1 'polypeptide(L)'
;MQKNELRDAISGAIRRGCNVKLLGDSLTAGSGSSDSDLSGRVIYPPFRRQRGRRCWASLLRDHLAGKYGCSVDSVGCYGITSGEMMEHLDTLYHPATDRVVFCMIGANNKKQPDGMAQLAKDLDNLCQKVTADGNLLILMTPNPVTVANDAKENRFFPQSEVAAVIRAAAQRWEAQVFFIDHFARMQADCQQQGRTMEEYLQVGAGPENDGQHPGDQVYRFYFESICQALNL
;
A
#
# COMPACT_ATOMS: atom_id res chain seq x y z
N MET A 1 20.69 -2.91 10.14
CA MET A 1 19.91 -2.57 11.37
C MET A 1 19.02 -3.77 11.71
N GLN A 2 18.86 -4.13 12.99
CA GLN A 2 17.91 -5.18 13.34
C GLN A 2 16.47 -4.68 13.11
N LYS A 3 15.53 -5.61 12.83
CA LYS A 3 14.13 -5.25 12.54
C LYS A 3 13.48 -4.37 13.63
N ASN A 4 13.81 -4.60 14.89
CA ASN A 4 13.31 -3.77 16.00
C ASN A 4 13.90 -2.35 16.00
N GLU A 5 15.18 -2.21 15.69
CA GLU A 5 15.84 -0.90 15.58
C GLU A 5 15.24 -0.07 14.44
N LEU A 6 14.95 -0.70 13.30
CA LEU A 6 14.32 -0.04 12.16
C LEU A 6 12.88 0.41 12.50
N ARG A 7 12.09 -0.47 13.14
CA ARG A 7 10.76 -0.10 13.65
C ARG A 7 10.84 1.10 14.59
N ASP A 8 11.78 1.08 15.54
CA ASP A 8 11.90 2.12 16.55
C ASP A 8 12.39 3.46 15.92
N ALA A 9 13.25 3.39 14.90
CA ALA A 9 13.64 4.56 14.10
C ALA A 9 12.45 5.20 13.37
N ILE A 10 11.60 4.36 12.72
CA ILE A 10 10.38 4.81 12.03
C ILE A 10 9.39 5.42 13.02
N SER A 11 9.05 4.68 14.08
CA SER A 11 8.12 5.14 15.11
C SER A 11 8.60 6.41 15.80
N GLY A 12 9.91 6.49 16.07
CA GLY A 12 10.54 7.66 16.66
C GLY A 12 10.48 8.89 15.74
N ALA A 13 10.69 8.72 14.42
CA ALA A 13 10.53 9.80 13.45
C ALA A 13 9.09 10.31 13.41
N ILE A 14 8.12 9.39 13.34
CA ILE A 14 6.68 9.72 13.33
C ILE A 14 6.30 10.47 14.63
N ARG A 15 6.69 9.96 15.79
CA ARG A 15 6.36 10.60 17.08
C ARG A 15 6.96 12.00 17.25
N ARG A 16 7.98 12.35 16.48
CA ARG A 16 8.56 13.69 16.43
C ARG A 16 7.90 14.62 15.40
N GLY A 17 6.82 14.19 14.75
CA GLY A 17 6.08 15.02 13.79
C GLY A 17 6.77 15.16 12.44
N CYS A 18 7.36 14.09 11.89
CA CYS A 18 8.01 14.14 10.59
C CYS A 18 7.02 14.21 9.42
N ASN A 19 7.53 14.53 8.23
CA ASN A 19 6.78 14.39 6.99
C ASN A 19 6.72 12.92 6.58
N VAL A 20 5.52 12.49 6.20
CA VAL A 20 5.21 11.11 5.81
C VAL A 20 4.64 11.11 4.39
N LYS A 21 5.14 10.24 3.55
CA LYS A 21 4.64 9.97 2.21
C LYS A 21 3.94 8.62 2.14
N LEU A 22 2.73 8.60 1.57
CA LEU A 22 1.99 7.36 1.29
C LEU A 22 1.91 7.18 -0.22
N LEU A 23 2.67 6.22 -0.77
CA LEU A 23 2.72 5.90 -2.20
C LEU A 23 1.91 4.64 -2.49
N GLY A 24 1.21 4.60 -3.61
CA GLY A 24 0.56 3.39 -4.06
C GLY A 24 -0.48 3.58 -5.16
N ASP A 25 -1.24 2.53 -5.37
CA ASP A 25 -2.27 2.45 -6.40
C ASP A 25 -3.68 2.80 -5.89
N SER A 26 -4.70 2.21 -6.51
CA SER A 26 -6.11 2.39 -6.14
C SER A 26 -6.44 2.00 -4.70
N LEU A 27 -5.70 1.06 -4.10
CA LEU A 27 -5.87 0.69 -2.69
C LEU A 27 -5.44 1.82 -1.75
N THR A 28 -4.39 2.56 -2.12
CA THR A 28 -3.96 3.77 -1.40
C THR A 28 -4.90 4.94 -1.66
N ALA A 29 -5.44 5.06 -2.88
CA ALA A 29 -6.45 6.06 -3.20
C ALA A 29 -7.79 5.83 -2.49
N GLY A 30 -8.12 4.59 -2.10
CA GLY A 30 -9.34 4.24 -1.37
C GLY A 30 -10.46 3.72 -2.24
N SER A 31 -10.16 3.15 -3.40
CA SER A 31 -11.16 2.47 -4.23
C SER A 31 -11.80 1.31 -3.46
N GLY A 32 -13.11 1.15 -3.55
CA GLY A 32 -13.88 0.12 -2.85
C GLY A 32 -14.43 0.53 -1.49
N SER A 33 -13.93 1.62 -0.88
CA SER A 33 -14.56 2.16 0.33
C SER A 33 -15.99 2.65 0.06
N SER A 34 -16.85 2.63 1.07
CA SER A 34 -18.26 3.01 0.92
C SER A 34 -18.47 4.47 0.49
N ASP A 35 -17.48 5.33 0.74
CA ASP A 35 -17.44 6.75 0.36
C ASP A 35 -16.52 7.03 -0.83
N SER A 36 -16.16 6.01 -1.60
CA SER A 36 -15.31 6.19 -2.79
C SER A 36 -15.96 7.07 -3.83
N ASP A 37 -15.30 8.16 -4.18
CA ASP A 37 -15.75 9.08 -5.22
C ASP A 37 -15.34 8.60 -6.61
N LEU A 38 -16.33 8.29 -7.44
CA LEU A 38 -16.13 7.88 -8.84
C LEU A 38 -16.05 9.07 -9.81
N SER A 39 -16.27 10.30 -9.34
CA SER A 39 -16.22 11.48 -10.19
C SER A 39 -14.82 11.68 -10.77
N GLY A 40 -14.69 11.37 -12.04
CA GLY A 40 -13.48 11.53 -12.84
C GLY A 40 -12.45 10.41 -12.64
N ARG A 41 -12.13 9.74 -13.72
CA ARG A 41 -10.97 8.86 -13.79
C ARG A 41 -9.70 9.65 -13.54
N VAL A 42 -8.81 9.14 -12.71
CA VAL A 42 -7.47 9.67 -12.63
C VAL A 42 -6.78 9.37 -13.94
N ILE A 43 -6.49 10.41 -14.65
CA ILE A 43 -5.61 10.38 -15.80
C ILE A 43 -4.33 11.05 -15.34
N TYR A 44 -3.22 10.50 -15.70
CA TYR A 44 -1.89 11.04 -15.49
C TYR A 44 -1.72 12.48 -15.87
N PRO A 45 -0.78 13.10 -15.19
CA PRO A 45 -0.82 13.48 -13.81
C PRO A 45 -1.89 14.55 -13.59
N PRO A 46 -2.36 14.74 -12.37
CA PRO A 46 -1.65 14.52 -11.12
C PRO A 46 -2.12 13.25 -10.36
N PHE A 47 -1.19 12.47 -9.86
CA PHE A 47 -1.39 11.25 -9.08
C PHE A 47 -2.09 11.43 -7.74
N ARG A 48 -2.35 12.64 -7.31
CA ARG A 48 -2.84 12.98 -5.98
C ARG A 48 -4.36 12.97 -5.92
N ARG A 49 -4.99 11.81 -6.15
CA ARG A 49 -6.43 11.74 -6.00
C ARG A 49 -6.84 10.76 -4.93
N GLN A 50 -7.14 11.28 -3.77
CA GLN A 50 -7.83 10.53 -2.74
C GLN A 50 -9.27 10.31 -3.18
N ARG A 51 -9.71 9.05 -3.25
CA ARG A 51 -11.06 8.66 -3.66
C ARG A 51 -11.97 8.37 -2.47
N GLY A 52 -11.41 7.92 -1.36
CA GLY A 52 -12.16 7.59 -0.15
C GLY A 52 -11.52 8.16 1.11
N ARG A 53 -12.34 8.60 2.07
CA ARG A 53 -11.89 9.05 3.38
C ARG A 53 -11.81 7.89 4.38
N ARG A 54 -12.50 6.77 4.10
CA ARG A 54 -12.53 5.58 4.94
C ARG A 54 -11.45 4.56 4.59
N CYS A 55 -10.56 4.87 3.64
CA CYS A 55 -9.43 4.01 3.29
C CYS A 55 -8.30 4.14 4.31
N TRP A 56 -7.40 3.14 4.30
CA TRP A 56 -6.25 3.08 5.21
C TRP A 56 -5.39 4.33 5.18
N ALA A 57 -5.13 4.89 3.98
CA ALA A 57 -4.26 6.05 3.82
C ALA A 57 -4.87 7.32 4.45
N SER A 58 -6.17 7.52 4.30
CA SER A 58 -6.87 8.64 4.96
C SER A 58 -6.92 8.46 6.47
N LEU A 59 -7.24 7.24 6.95
CA LEU A 59 -7.25 6.94 8.38
C LEU A 59 -5.87 7.14 9.02
N LEU A 60 -4.82 6.67 8.36
CA LEU A 60 -3.45 6.84 8.84
C LEU A 60 -3.03 8.31 8.82
N ARG A 61 -3.31 9.04 7.74
CA ARG A 61 -3.03 10.48 7.65
C ARG A 61 -3.65 11.24 8.82
N ASP A 62 -4.95 11.03 9.05
CA ASP A 62 -5.69 11.76 10.07
C ASP A 62 -5.18 11.41 11.48
N HIS A 63 -4.84 10.13 11.72
CA HIS A 63 -4.23 9.68 12.97
C HIS A 63 -2.85 10.30 13.21
N LEU A 64 -1.95 10.24 12.21
CA LEU A 64 -0.59 10.76 12.34
C LEU A 64 -0.57 12.29 12.48
N ALA A 65 -1.42 12.98 11.72
CA ALA A 65 -1.55 14.43 11.84
C ALA A 65 -2.13 14.84 13.20
N GLY A 66 -3.21 14.20 13.64
CA GLY A 66 -3.90 14.55 14.90
C GLY A 66 -3.11 14.19 16.15
N LYS A 67 -2.44 13.04 16.15
CA LYS A 67 -1.74 12.54 17.37
C LYS A 67 -0.29 12.99 17.46
N TYR A 68 0.40 13.13 16.34
CA TYR A 68 1.85 13.36 16.32
C TYR A 68 2.25 14.65 15.58
N GLY A 69 1.30 15.38 14.99
CA GLY A 69 1.58 16.59 14.22
C GLY A 69 2.33 16.35 12.91
N CYS A 70 2.25 15.14 12.36
CA CYS A 70 2.89 14.83 11.09
C CYS A 70 2.24 15.57 9.92
N SER A 71 3.05 16.01 8.96
CA SER A 71 2.57 16.37 7.63
C SER A 71 2.50 15.08 6.79
N VAL A 72 1.32 14.71 6.29
CA VAL A 72 1.13 13.45 5.53
C VAL A 72 0.63 13.76 4.13
N ASP A 73 1.43 13.39 3.13
CA ASP A 73 1.07 13.49 1.72
C ASP A 73 0.71 12.08 1.18
N SER A 74 -0.57 11.87 0.89
CA SER A 74 -1.07 10.60 0.35
C SER A 74 -1.19 10.68 -1.16
N VAL A 75 -0.45 9.82 -1.85
CA VAL A 75 -0.38 9.75 -3.31
C VAL A 75 -0.78 8.36 -3.76
N GLY A 76 -2.07 8.15 -3.94
CA GLY A 76 -2.64 6.95 -4.54
C GLY A 76 -3.11 7.23 -5.97
N CYS A 77 -2.82 6.32 -6.90
CA CYS A 77 -3.26 6.47 -8.29
C CYS A 77 -4.00 5.21 -8.77
N TYR A 78 -5.24 5.41 -9.21
CA TYR A 78 -6.06 4.31 -9.73
C TYR A 78 -5.44 3.68 -10.98
N GLY A 79 -5.23 2.37 -10.94
CA GLY A 79 -4.76 1.60 -12.09
C GLY A 79 -3.25 1.63 -12.33
N ILE A 80 -2.49 2.41 -11.58
CA ILE A 80 -1.04 2.56 -11.76
C ILE A 80 -0.30 1.25 -11.49
N THR A 81 0.70 0.95 -12.32
CA THR A 81 1.68 -0.11 -12.12
C THR A 81 2.92 0.43 -11.38
N SER A 82 3.81 -0.46 -10.94
CA SER A 82 5.08 -0.04 -10.35
C SER A 82 5.97 0.71 -11.35
N GLY A 83 5.97 0.30 -12.63
CA GLY A 83 6.73 0.96 -13.69
C GLY A 83 6.32 2.41 -13.86
N GLU A 84 5.02 2.64 -14.01
CA GLU A 84 4.46 4.00 -14.12
C GLU A 84 4.69 4.83 -12.86
N MET A 85 4.65 4.24 -11.66
CA MET A 85 5.01 4.94 -10.43
C MET A 85 6.48 5.36 -10.45
N MET A 86 7.38 4.49 -10.89
CA MET A 86 8.81 4.78 -10.95
C MET A 86 9.17 5.85 -12.00
N GLU A 87 8.49 5.89 -13.14
CA GLU A 87 8.64 6.95 -14.17
C GLU A 87 8.34 8.34 -13.62
N HIS A 88 7.48 8.44 -12.61
CA HIS A 88 7.08 9.69 -11.99
C HIS A 88 7.60 9.88 -10.56
N LEU A 89 8.54 9.04 -10.13
CA LEU A 89 8.98 9.02 -8.73
C LEU A 89 9.51 10.38 -8.26
N ASP A 90 10.23 11.12 -9.09
CA ASP A 90 10.77 12.45 -8.75
C ASP A 90 9.66 13.50 -8.49
N THR A 91 8.46 13.28 -9.03
CA THR A 91 7.29 14.12 -8.75
C THR A 91 6.54 13.65 -7.50
N LEU A 92 6.59 12.36 -7.20
CA LEU A 92 5.82 11.73 -6.14
C LEU A 92 6.56 11.73 -4.80
N TYR A 93 7.89 11.63 -4.82
CA TYR A 93 8.75 11.51 -3.66
C TYR A 93 9.80 12.62 -3.65
N HIS A 94 9.88 13.34 -2.54
CA HIS A 94 10.80 14.46 -2.35
C HIS A 94 11.80 14.15 -1.23
N PRO A 95 13.03 13.68 -1.55
CA PRO A 95 13.97 13.16 -0.57
C PRO A 95 14.37 14.15 0.51
N ALA A 96 14.36 15.44 0.21
CA ALA A 96 14.71 16.50 1.17
C ALA A 96 13.65 16.72 2.25
N THR A 97 12.41 16.32 2.01
CA THR A 97 11.28 16.58 2.92
C THR A 97 10.60 15.30 3.41
N ASP A 98 10.45 14.28 2.57
CA ASP A 98 9.76 13.04 2.91
C ASP A 98 10.66 12.13 3.77
N ARG A 99 10.39 12.07 5.08
CA ARG A 99 11.23 11.33 6.03
C ARG A 99 10.84 9.86 6.15
N VAL A 100 9.55 9.57 6.12
CA VAL A 100 9.00 8.20 6.21
C VAL A 100 8.12 7.95 5.01
N VAL A 101 8.40 6.88 4.26
CA VAL A 101 7.68 6.51 3.03
C VAL A 101 7.00 5.18 3.25
N PHE A 102 5.68 5.13 3.11
CA PHE A 102 4.89 3.90 3.01
C PHE A 102 4.63 3.62 1.53
N CYS A 103 4.88 2.41 1.08
CA CYS A 103 4.60 2.01 -0.29
C CYS A 103 3.78 0.72 -0.34
N MET A 104 2.62 0.80 -1.00
CA MET A 104 1.76 -0.34 -1.33
C MET A 104 1.41 -0.29 -2.82
N ILE A 105 2.13 -1.05 -3.63
CA ILE A 105 2.04 -1.07 -5.10
C ILE A 105 2.10 -2.51 -5.61
N GLY A 106 1.63 -2.75 -6.81
CA GLY A 106 1.79 -4.02 -7.51
C GLY A 106 0.48 -4.71 -7.88
N ALA A 107 -0.66 -4.33 -7.28
CA ALA A 107 -1.94 -4.95 -7.59
C ALA A 107 -2.35 -4.83 -9.08
N ASN A 108 -1.76 -3.92 -9.84
CA ASN A 108 -1.99 -3.76 -11.27
C ASN A 108 -0.91 -4.44 -12.12
N ASN A 109 0.28 -4.72 -11.58
CA ASN A 109 1.33 -5.43 -12.30
C ASN A 109 0.90 -6.83 -12.76
N LYS A 110 0.01 -7.49 -12.01
CA LYS A 110 -0.55 -8.81 -12.40
C LYS A 110 -1.34 -8.80 -13.72
N LYS A 111 -1.66 -7.61 -14.25
CA LYS A 111 -2.35 -7.41 -15.53
C LYS A 111 -1.39 -7.30 -16.72
N GLN A 112 -0.09 -7.38 -16.49
CA GLN A 112 0.95 -7.27 -17.52
C GLN A 112 1.70 -8.60 -17.65
N PRO A 113 2.07 -9.03 -18.87
CA PRO A 113 2.76 -10.31 -19.09
C PRO A 113 4.11 -10.41 -18.39
N ASP A 114 4.84 -9.29 -18.27
CA ASP A 114 6.13 -9.15 -17.59
C ASP A 114 6.02 -8.50 -16.19
N GLY A 115 4.79 -8.35 -15.71
CA GLY A 115 4.46 -7.54 -14.54
C GLY A 115 5.18 -7.93 -13.26
N MET A 116 5.45 -9.23 -13.04
CA MET A 116 6.17 -9.68 -11.84
C MET A 116 7.66 -9.34 -11.91
N ALA A 117 8.28 -9.48 -13.08
CA ALA A 117 9.68 -9.10 -13.28
C ALA A 117 9.87 -7.58 -13.16
N GLN A 118 8.96 -6.82 -13.76
CA GLN A 118 8.96 -5.36 -13.63
C GLN A 118 8.76 -4.93 -12.18
N LEU A 119 7.79 -5.50 -11.46
CA LEU A 119 7.54 -5.19 -10.04
C LEU A 119 8.80 -5.46 -9.18
N ALA A 120 9.47 -6.60 -9.38
CA ALA A 120 10.67 -6.93 -8.63
C ALA A 120 11.79 -5.89 -8.84
N LYS A 121 12.03 -5.50 -10.09
CA LYS A 121 13.02 -4.47 -10.45
C LYS A 121 12.68 -3.11 -9.85
N ASP A 122 11.42 -2.70 -9.95
CA ASP A 122 10.97 -1.40 -9.49
C ASP A 122 11.02 -1.27 -7.96
N LEU A 123 10.68 -2.35 -7.25
CA LEU A 123 10.81 -2.38 -5.79
C LEU A 123 12.27 -2.29 -5.34
N ASP A 124 13.20 -2.96 -6.02
CA ASP A 124 14.63 -2.84 -5.71
C ASP A 124 15.13 -1.42 -5.96
N ASN A 125 14.73 -0.79 -7.07
CA ASN A 125 15.07 0.60 -7.38
C ASN A 125 14.49 1.58 -6.34
N LEU A 126 13.24 1.38 -5.93
CA LEU A 126 12.60 2.19 -4.88
C LEU A 126 13.32 2.05 -3.54
N CYS A 127 13.63 0.80 -3.13
CA CYS A 127 14.36 0.53 -1.90
C CYS A 127 15.72 1.21 -1.92
N GLN A 128 16.48 1.04 -3.00
CA GLN A 128 17.78 1.68 -3.17
C GLN A 128 17.68 3.20 -3.10
N LYS A 129 16.74 3.80 -3.84
CA LYS A 129 16.56 5.26 -3.89
C LYS A 129 16.25 5.84 -2.52
N VAL A 130 15.20 5.33 -1.85
CA VAL A 130 14.74 5.89 -0.58
C VAL A 130 15.78 5.72 0.53
N THR A 131 16.45 4.55 0.58
CA THR A 131 17.48 4.29 1.61
C THR A 131 18.78 5.04 1.36
N ALA A 132 19.18 5.23 0.08
CA ALA A 132 20.35 6.05 -0.27
C ALA A 132 20.14 7.53 0.08
N ASP A 133 18.91 8.02 0.00
CA ASP A 133 18.54 9.38 0.43
C ASP A 133 18.51 9.53 1.98
N GLY A 134 18.76 8.44 2.72
CA GLY A 134 18.75 8.43 4.19
C GLY A 134 17.34 8.41 4.79
N ASN A 135 16.30 8.16 4.00
CA ASN A 135 14.91 8.10 4.43
C ASN A 135 14.47 6.67 4.79
N LEU A 136 13.34 6.57 5.48
CA LEU A 136 12.83 5.31 6.04
C LEU A 136 11.69 4.77 5.16
N LEU A 137 11.82 3.55 4.65
CA LEU A 137 10.83 2.91 3.78
C LEU A 137 10.11 1.77 4.50
N ILE A 138 8.79 1.76 4.33
CA ILE A 138 7.91 0.65 4.71
C ILE A 138 7.30 0.08 3.44
N LEU A 139 7.64 -1.17 3.10
CA LEU A 139 6.96 -1.91 2.05
C LEU A 139 5.76 -2.67 2.63
N MET A 140 4.67 -2.67 1.89
CA MET A 140 3.42 -3.34 2.29
C MET A 140 2.88 -4.19 1.14
N THR A 141 2.41 -5.40 1.44
CA THR A 141 1.66 -6.18 0.47
C THR A 141 0.22 -5.65 0.34
N PRO A 142 -0.40 -5.72 -0.84
CA PRO A 142 -1.84 -5.53 -0.99
C PRO A 142 -2.62 -6.66 -0.29
N ASN A 143 -3.95 -6.49 -0.16
CA ASN A 143 -4.84 -7.54 0.35
C ASN A 143 -4.91 -8.76 -0.59
N PRO A 144 -5.31 -9.93 -0.08
CA PRO A 144 -5.78 -11.02 -0.93
C PRO A 144 -7.01 -10.58 -1.72
N VAL A 145 -7.30 -11.28 -2.81
CA VAL A 145 -8.47 -11.03 -3.66
C VAL A 145 -9.34 -12.27 -3.73
N THR A 146 -10.56 -12.11 -4.25
CA THR A 146 -11.45 -13.27 -4.48
C THR A 146 -10.93 -14.15 -5.61
N VAL A 147 -11.31 -15.43 -5.60
CA VAL A 147 -10.99 -16.36 -6.69
C VAL A 147 -11.51 -15.83 -8.04
N ALA A 148 -12.71 -15.27 -8.04
CA ALA A 148 -13.31 -14.69 -9.24
C ALA A 148 -12.51 -13.47 -9.76
N ASN A 149 -11.85 -12.72 -8.91
CA ASN A 149 -11.00 -11.61 -9.36
C ASN A 149 -9.69 -12.10 -9.99
N ASP A 150 -9.05 -13.11 -9.41
CA ASP A 150 -7.82 -13.69 -9.97
C ASP A 150 -8.08 -14.49 -11.27
N ALA A 151 -9.31 -15.02 -11.45
CA ALA A 151 -9.70 -15.77 -12.64
C ALA A 151 -10.09 -14.89 -13.85
N LYS A 152 -10.03 -13.55 -13.73
CA LYS A 152 -10.35 -12.66 -14.86
C LYS A 152 -9.31 -12.83 -15.98
N GLU A 153 -9.77 -12.83 -17.25
CA GLU A 153 -8.93 -13.03 -18.43
C GLU A 153 -7.73 -12.08 -18.54
N ASN A 154 -7.84 -10.89 -18.00
CA ASN A 154 -6.77 -9.90 -17.99
C ASN A 154 -5.83 -10.02 -16.76
N ARG A 155 -5.72 -11.21 -16.18
CA ARG A 155 -4.80 -11.52 -15.08
C ARG A 155 -3.81 -12.56 -15.55
N PHE A 156 -2.54 -12.15 -15.71
CA PHE A 156 -1.44 -13.05 -16.04
C PHE A 156 -0.93 -13.77 -14.79
N PHE A 157 -1.11 -13.16 -13.62
CA PHE A 157 -0.61 -13.66 -12.34
C PHE A 157 -1.69 -13.53 -11.26
N PRO A 158 -1.77 -14.46 -10.30
CA PRO A 158 -2.62 -14.31 -9.14
C PRO A 158 -2.05 -13.27 -8.16
N GLN A 159 -2.90 -12.70 -7.33
CA GLN A 159 -2.50 -11.71 -6.31
C GLN A 159 -1.46 -12.25 -5.32
N SER A 160 -1.45 -13.56 -5.09
CA SER A 160 -0.45 -14.22 -4.23
C SER A 160 0.98 -14.11 -4.77
N GLU A 161 1.17 -14.09 -6.10
CA GLU A 161 2.49 -13.87 -6.71
C GLU A 161 2.95 -12.43 -6.53
N VAL A 162 2.06 -11.44 -6.66
CA VAL A 162 2.36 -10.05 -6.31
C VAL A 162 2.89 -9.96 -4.88
N ALA A 163 2.19 -10.58 -3.92
CA ALA A 163 2.62 -10.61 -2.53
C ALA A 163 3.98 -11.33 -2.36
N ALA A 164 4.23 -12.41 -3.10
CA ALA A 164 5.50 -13.13 -3.07
C ALA A 164 6.67 -12.26 -3.57
N VAL A 165 6.49 -11.52 -4.65
CA VAL A 165 7.51 -10.58 -5.18
C VAL A 165 7.83 -9.49 -4.15
N ILE A 166 6.83 -8.91 -3.51
CA ILE A 166 7.03 -7.87 -2.48
C ILE A 166 7.76 -8.44 -1.26
N ARG A 167 7.41 -9.67 -0.79
CA ARG A 167 8.13 -10.36 0.29
C ARG A 167 9.60 -10.59 -0.07
N ALA A 168 9.87 -11.06 -1.29
CA ALA A 168 11.23 -11.29 -1.75
C ALA A 168 12.06 -9.99 -1.80
N ALA A 169 11.48 -8.88 -2.26
CA ALA A 169 12.12 -7.58 -2.22
C ALA A 169 12.39 -7.14 -0.76
N ALA A 170 11.39 -7.24 0.11
CA ALA A 170 11.53 -6.88 1.52
C ALA A 170 12.61 -7.74 2.23
N GLN A 171 12.75 -9.01 1.87
CA GLN A 171 13.78 -9.89 2.42
C GLN A 171 15.18 -9.48 1.95
N ARG A 172 15.36 -9.13 0.67
CA ARG A 172 16.65 -8.62 0.16
C ARG A 172 17.10 -7.34 0.86
N TRP A 173 16.15 -6.51 1.28
CA TRP A 173 16.37 -5.21 1.90
C TRP A 173 16.09 -5.17 3.41
N GLU A 174 15.99 -6.33 4.08
CA GLU A 174 15.53 -6.46 5.47
C GLU A 174 16.32 -5.63 6.50
N ALA A 175 17.58 -5.30 6.22
CA ALA A 175 18.41 -4.46 7.07
C ALA A 175 18.09 -2.95 6.97
N GLN A 176 17.31 -2.52 5.96
CA GLN A 176 17.09 -1.12 5.62
C GLN A 176 15.62 -0.77 5.38
N VAL A 177 14.76 -1.75 5.12
CA VAL A 177 13.35 -1.58 4.78
C VAL A 177 12.48 -2.33 5.78
N PHE A 178 11.49 -1.64 6.35
CA PHE A 178 10.49 -2.27 7.19
C PHE A 178 9.39 -2.89 6.33
N PHE A 179 8.90 -4.06 6.75
CA PHE A 179 7.93 -4.79 5.96
C PHE A 179 6.68 -5.14 6.77
N ILE A 180 5.51 -4.91 6.16
CA ILE A 180 4.20 -5.31 6.71
C ILE A 180 3.49 -6.20 5.69
N ASP A 181 3.30 -7.46 6.04
CA ASP A 181 2.59 -8.45 5.21
C ASP A 181 1.09 -8.43 5.48
N HIS A 182 0.38 -7.50 4.85
CA HIS A 182 -1.08 -7.45 4.96
C HIS A 182 -1.75 -8.63 4.30
N PHE A 183 -1.20 -9.15 3.19
CA PHE A 183 -1.75 -10.32 2.51
C PHE A 183 -1.87 -11.51 3.46
N ALA A 184 -0.77 -11.90 4.11
CA ALA A 184 -0.76 -13.03 5.03
C ALA A 184 -1.63 -12.76 6.28
N ARG A 185 -1.57 -11.54 6.84
CA ARG A 185 -2.37 -11.17 8.01
C ARG A 185 -3.87 -11.24 7.73
N MET A 186 -4.31 -10.75 6.57
CA MET A 186 -5.71 -10.77 6.19
C MET A 186 -6.22 -12.17 5.84
N GLN A 187 -5.38 -13.01 5.21
CA GLN A 187 -5.74 -14.42 5.02
C GLN A 187 -5.95 -15.13 6.35
N ALA A 188 -5.05 -14.93 7.31
CA ALA A 188 -5.17 -15.53 8.63
C ALA A 188 -6.41 -15.03 9.37
N ASP A 189 -6.69 -13.73 9.34
CA ASP A 189 -7.85 -13.13 9.97
C ASP A 189 -9.17 -13.60 9.33
N CYS A 190 -9.24 -13.64 8.01
CA CYS A 190 -10.38 -14.19 7.27
C CYS A 190 -10.67 -15.65 7.66
N GLN A 191 -9.61 -16.47 7.70
CA GLN A 191 -9.71 -17.88 8.11
C GLN A 191 -10.16 -18.02 9.57
N GLN A 192 -9.61 -17.21 10.46
CA GLN A 192 -9.97 -17.22 11.88
C GLN A 192 -11.45 -16.83 12.10
N GLN A 193 -11.97 -15.92 11.27
CA GLN A 193 -13.37 -15.51 11.31
C GLN A 193 -14.32 -16.52 10.63
N GLY A 194 -13.80 -17.56 9.96
CA GLY A 194 -14.60 -18.54 9.22
C GLY A 194 -15.38 -17.95 8.04
N ARG A 195 -14.87 -16.87 7.43
CA ARG A 195 -15.51 -16.16 6.31
C ARG A 195 -14.95 -16.61 4.97
N THR A 196 -15.76 -16.50 3.93
CA THR A 196 -15.26 -16.49 2.54
C THR A 196 -14.49 -15.21 2.26
N MET A 197 -13.66 -15.19 1.22
CA MET A 197 -12.93 -13.97 0.83
C MET A 197 -13.88 -12.87 0.34
N GLU A 198 -14.98 -13.23 -0.30
CA GLU A 198 -16.05 -12.32 -0.72
C GLU A 198 -16.69 -11.59 0.46
N GLU A 199 -17.03 -12.33 1.51
CA GLU A 199 -17.59 -11.76 2.75
C GLU A 199 -16.57 -10.90 3.48
N TYR A 200 -15.31 -11.36 3.55
CA TYR A 200 -14.23 -10.67 4.23
C TYR A 200 -13.93 -9.32 3.57
N LEU A 201 -13.79 -9.30 2.24
CA LEU A 201 -13.56 -8.08 1.48
C LEU A 201 -14.82 -7.20 1.36
N GLN A 202 -15.98 -7.67 1.81
CA GLN A 202 -17.27 -6.96 1.70
C GLN A 202 -17.64 -6.65 0.24
N VAL A 203 -17.50 -7.63 -0.66
CA VAL A 203 -17.78 -7.46 -2.09
C VAL A 203 -19.18 -6.86 -2.31
N GLY A 204 -19.25 -5.79 -3.10
CA GLY A 204 -20.50 -5.06 -3.38
C GLY A 204 -20.88 -4.00 -2.33
N ALA A 205 -20.13 -3.85 -1.24
CA ALA A 205 -20.45 -2.85 -0.21
C ALA A 205 -20.10 -1.40 -0.61
N GLY A 206 -19.23 -1.23 -1.60
CA GLY A 206 -18.83 0.07 -2.12
C GLY A 206 -18.88 0.11 -3.65
N PRO A 207 -18.84 1.29 -4.26
CA PRO A 207 -19.08 1.48 -5.69
C PRO A 207 -18.05 0.81 -6.61
N GLU A 208 -16.85 0.49 -6.10
CA GLU A 208 -15.77 -0.19 -6.85
C GLU A 208 -15.33 -1.49 -6.18
N ASN A 209 -16.15 -2.03 -5.29
CA ASN A 209 -15.79 -3.26 -4.57
C ASN A 209 -16.04 -4.49 -5.44
N ASP A 210 -15.00 -4.90 -6.15
CA ASP A 210 -15.01 -5.89 -7.23
C ASP A 210 -14.29 -7.20 -6.85
N GLY A 211 -14.03 -7.42 -5.55
CA GLY A 211 -13.25 -8.55 -5.06
C GLY A 211 -11.73 -8.33 -5.10
N GLN A 212 -11.26 -7.17 -5.56
CA GLN A 212 -9.89 -6.68 -5.41
C GLN A 212 -9.83 -5.51 -4.42
N HIS A 213 -10.74 -4.54 -4.62
CA HIS A 213 -10.83 -3.38 -3.75
C HIS A 213 -11.68 -3.74 -2.52
N PRO A 214 -11.15 -3.58 -1.30
CA PRO A 214 -11.86 -3.99 -0.10
C PRO A 214 -12.85 -2.93 0.38
N GLY A 215 -13.81 -3.34 1.20
CA GLY A 215 -14.70 -2.44 1.92
C GLY A 215 -14.04 -1.80 3.15
N ASP A 216 -14.81 -0.95 3.84
CA ASP A 216 -14.35 -0.12 4.96
C ASP A 216 -13.72 -0.92 6.11
N GLN A 217 -14.26 -2.12 6.42
CA GLN A 217 -13.74 -2.97 7.50
C GLN A 217 -12.30 -3.39 7.24
N VAL A 218 -11.97 -3.80 6.01
CA VAL A 218 -10.62 -4.22 5.65
C VAL A 218 -9.69 -3.02 5.54
N TYR A 219 -10.16 -1.88 5.09
CA TYR A 219 -9.38 -0.65 5.15
C TYR A 219 -9.03 -0.23 6.58
N ARG A 220 -9.95 -0.42 7.53
CA ARG A 220 -9.67 -0.23 8.95
C ARG A 220 -8.64 -1.24 9.46
N PHE A 221 -8.72 -2.51 9.04
CA PHE A 221 -7.72 -3.53 9.39
C PHE A 221 -6.31 -3.15 8.90
N TYR A 222 -6.15 -2.60 7.68
CA TYR A 222 -4.88 -2.07 7.22
C TYR A 222 -4.32 -1.03 8.19
N PHE A 223 -5.13 -0.04 8.52
CA PHE A 223 -4.75 1.04 9.43
C PHE A 223 -4.33 0.50 10.81
N GLU A 224 -5.16 -0.35 11.42
CA GLU A 224 -4.88 -0.95 12.73
C GLU A 224 -3.62 -1.82 12.70
N SER A 225 -3.44 -2.60 11.64
CA SER A 225 -2.26 -3.44 11.41
C SER A 225 -0.97 -2.61 11.27
N ILE A 226 -1.02 -1.44 10.62
CA ILE A 226 0.11 -0.50 10.54
C ILE A 226 0.41 0.06 11.93
N CYS A 227 -0.59 0.55 12.64
CA CYS A 227 -0.43 1.10 13.99
C CYS A 227 0.18 0.07 14.95
N GLN A 228 -0.32 -1.18 14.91
CA GLN A 228 0.22 -2.28 15.71
C GLN A 228 1.67 -2.60 15.35
N ALA A 229 1.98 -2.71 14.05
CA ALA A 229 3.32 -3.07 13.58
C ALA A 229 4.38 -2.02 13.99
N LEU A 230 3.99 -0.76 14.08
CA LEU A 230 4.85 0.38 14.39
C LEU A 230 4.69 0.91 15.82
N ASN A 231 3.83 0.31 16.65
CA ASN A 231 3.52 0.79 18.01
C ASN A 231 3.08 2.27 18.05
N LEU A 232 2.17 2.68 17.16
CA LEU A 232 1.67 4.06 17.01
C LEU A 232 0.36 4.32 17.76
#